data_08754b3c228f769af5f2319600cfa8d4
#
_entry.id   08754b3c228f769af5f2319600cfa8d4
#
_cell.length_a   1.000
_cell.length_b   1.000
_cell.length_c   1.000
_cell.angle_alpha   90.00
_cell.angle_beta   90.00
_cell.angle_gamma   90.00
#
_symmetry.space_group_name_H-M   'P 1'
#
loop_
_entity.id
_entity.type
_entity.pdbx_description
1 polymer ?
#
loop_
_entity_poly.entity_id
_entity_poly.type
_entity_poly.pdbx_seq_one_letter_code
_entity_poly.pdbx_strand_id
1 'polypeptide(L)'
;VEVPDYGGGGINSVPNALLAHFGLSPRGPQFRFGLGLSSRRIALVLLDGLGFNLFAKIAGNYAGSFRGVYRITTVFPATTASTLTTLSTGLTPCQHGVVAWSFYLKEAGAVIDALAMSPMLGERDGLNNAGYDLKALFNAPTAFADLSRAGVKTLAFLPRGLNGGISRILYDGAEVFDYVSHYDALINAGRLLRQNDSALAYIYISTIDSV
;
A
#
# COMPACT_ATOMS: atom_id res chain seq x y z
N VAL A 1 4.67 23.42 5.83
CA VAL A 1 3.84 22.20 5.84
C VAL A 1 3.22 22.06 4.48
N GLU A 2 3.42 20.93 3.78
CA GLU A 2 2.76 20.66 2.52
C GLU A 2 1.37 20.09 2.76
N VAL A 3 0.38 20.59 2.02
CA VAL A 3 -0.98 20.07 2.05
C VAL A 3 -1.06 18.88 1.08
N PRO A 4 -1.67 17.74 1.47
CA PRO A 4 -1.87 16.61 0.58
C PRO A 4 -2.63 16.98 -0.69
N ASP A 5 -2.09 16.57 -1.84
CA ASP A 5 -2.76 16.76 -3.13
C ASP A 5 -3.56 15.50 -3.51
N TYR A 6 -4.78 15.42 -3.06
CA TYR A 6 -5.67 14.31 -3.40
C TYR A 6 -6.23 14.39 -4.83
N GLY A 7 -5.93 15.45 -5.59
CA GLY A 7 -6.39 15.67 -6.96
C GLY A 7 -5.51 15.08 -8.07
N GLY A 8 -4.67 14.08 -7.75
CA GLY A 8 -3.81 13.39 -8.71
C GLY A 8 -2.31 13.57 -8.48
N GLY A 9 -1.90 14.43 -7.55
CA GLY A 9 -0.51 14.60 -7.13
C GLY A 9 -0.18 13.93 -5.80
N GLY A 10 -1.04 13.11 -5.26
CA GLY A 10 -0.85 12.40 -4.02
C GLY A 10 -0.78 10.88 -4.19
N ILE A 11 -0.38 10.18 -3.14
CA ILE A 11 -0.18 8.73 -3.16
C ILE A 11 -1.47 7.94 -3.46
N ASN A 12 -2.65 8.50 -3.15
CA ASN A 12 -3.96 7.92 -3.48
C ASN A 12 -4.17 7.75 -4.99
N SER A 13 -3.49 8.56 -5.80
CA SER A 13 -3.62 8.52 -7.25
C SER A 13 -2.90 7.33 -7.91
N VAL A 14 -1.90 6.75 -7.23
CA VAL A 14 -1.11 5.62 -7.75
C VAL A 14 -1.96 4.36 -7.94
N PRO A 15 -2.69 3.84 -6.92
CA PRO A 15 -3.57 2.68 -7.11
C PRO A 15 -4.71 2.97 -8.09
N ASN A 16 -5.22 4.19 -8.13
CA ASN A 16 -6.23 4.59 -9.11
C ASN A 16 -5.71 4.53 -10.55
N ALA A 17 -4.46 4.94 -10.77
CA ALA A 17 -3.82 4.81 -12.08
C ALA A 17 -3.50 3.35 -12.44
N LEU A 18 -3.18 2.49 -11.46
CA LEU A 18 -3.01 1.05 -11.68
C LEU A 18 -4.34 0.39 -12.06
N LEU A 19 -5.43 0.69 -11.36
CA LEU A 19 -6.76 0.21 -11.74
C LEU A 19 -7.09 0.55 -13.20
N ALA A 20 -6.92 1.83 -13.57
CA ALA A 20 -7.16 2.28 -14.95
C ALA A 20 -6.25 1.59 -15.97
N HIS A 21 -4.96 1.37 -15.63
CA HIS A 21 -4.01 0.67 -16.50
C HIS A 21 -4.46 -0.75 -16.82
N PHE A 22 -5.05 -1.44 -15.86
CA PHE A 22 -5.61 -2.78 -16.06
C PHE A 22 -7.05 -2.78 -16.62
N GLY A 23 -7.61 -1.62 -16.95
CA GLY A 23 -8.94 -1.49 -17.58
C GLY A 23 -10.09 -1.45 -16.57
N LEU A 24 -9.81 -1.19 -15.31
CA LEU A 24 -10.80 -1.06 -14.25
C LEU A 24 -11.14 0.40 -13.96
N SER A 25 -12.32 0.65 -13.40
CA SER A 25 -12.75 1.98 -12.99
C SER A 25 -11.96 2.45 -11.75
N PRO A 26 -11.27 3.60 -11.83
CA PRO A 26 -10.64 4.22 -10.66
C PRO A 26 -11.69 4.66 -9.63
N ARG A 27 -11.30 4.70 -8.36
CA ARG A 27 -12.15 5.20 -7.25
C ARG A 27 -11.97 6.68 -6.97
N GLY A 28 -11.01 7.29 -7.63
CA GLY A 28 -10.65 8.70 -7.47
C GLY A 28 -9.70 9.18 -8.57
N PRO A 29 -9.12 10.36 -8.40
CA PRO A 29 -8.18 10.92 -9.35
C PRO A 29 -7.01 9.99 -9.63
N GLN A 30 -6.68 9.83 -10.90
CA GLN A 30 -5.50 9.09 -11.35
C GLN A 30 -4.24 9.94 -11.23
N PHE A 31 -3.09 9.28 -11.26
CA PHE A 31 -1.79 9.93 -11.21
C PHE A 31 -1.62 10.90 -12.38
N ARG A 32 -1.50 12.21 -12.08
CA ARG A 32 -1.55 13.29 -13.09
C ARG A 32 -0.41 13.23 -14.12
N PHE A 33 0.72 12.63 -13.76
CA PHE A 33 1.85 12.52 -14.67
C PHE A 33 1.80 11.26 -15.55
N GLY A 34 0.77 10.42 -15.37
CA GLY A 34 0.68 9.10 -15.99
C GLY A 34 1.74 8.13 -15.47
N LEU A 35 1.46 6.85 -15.53
CA LEU A 35 2.45 5.83 -15.11
C LEU A 35 3.44 5.50 -16.24
N GLY A 36 3.13 5.86 -17.50
CA GLY A 36 3.98 5.54 -18.66
C GLY A 36 4.22 4.04 -18.86
N LEU A 37 3.30 3.20 -18.38
CA LEU A 37 3.44 1.75 -18.40
C LEU A 37 2.82 1.17 -19.68
N SER A 38 3.55 0.29 -20.35
CA SER A 38 3.05 -0.48 -21.49
C SER A 38 2.90 -1.98 -21.16
N SER A 39 3.53 -2.44 -20.07
CA SER A 39 3.51 -3.84 -19.65
C SER A 39 2.27 -4.13 -18.79
N ARG A 40 1.72 -5.33 -18.93
CA ARG A 40 0.73 -5.87 -17.99
C ARG A 40 1.36 -6.60 -16.79
N ARG A 41 2.68 -6.57 -16.68
CA ARG A 41 3.46 -7.12 -15.56
C ARG A 41 4.14 -5.96 -14.85
N ILE A 42 3.66 -5.63 -13.64
CA ILE A 42 4.08 -4.45 -12.90
C ILE A 42 4.61 -4.86 -11.55
N ALA A 43 5.76 -4.30 -11.16
CA ALA A 43 6.24 -4.29 -9.79
C ALA A 43 6.03 -2.90 -9.20
N LEU A 44 5.26 -2.80 -8.12
CA LEU A 44 5.12 -1.60 -7.30
C LEU A 44 5.96 -1.80 -6.03
N VAL A 45 7.07 -1.08 -5.93
CA VAL A 45 7.96 -1.15 -4.77
C VAL A 45 7.72 0.08 -3.90
N LEU A 46 7.32 -0.13 -2.65
CA LEU A 46 7.20 0.92 -1.65
C LEU A 46 8.41 0.87 -0.72
N LEU A 47 9.16 1.97 -0.66
CA LEU A 47 10.26 2.19 0.29
C LEU A 47 9.73 3.12 1.39
N ASP A 48 9.34 2.55 2.53
CA ASP A 48 8.82 3.32 3.66
C ASP A 48 9.94 4.12 4.32
N GLY A 49 9.63 5.33 4.80
CA GLY A 49 10.62 6.25 5.33
C GLY A 49 11.45 7.01 4.28
N LEU A 50 11.43 6.62 2.99
CA LEU A 50 12.15 7.32 1.94
C LEU A 50 11.34 8.51 1.41
N GLY A 51 11.41 9.64 2.10
CA GLY A 51 10.80 10.89 1.62
C GLY A 51 11.54 11.48 0.42
N PHE A 52 10.83 12.28 -0.40
CA PHE A 52 11.38 12.91 -1.61
C PHE A 52 12.67 13.70 -1.37
N ASN A 53 12.76 14.43 -0.26
CA ASN A 53 13.95 15.23 0.04
C ASN A 53 15.19 14.37 0.29
N LEU A 54 15.04 13.21 0.94
CA LEU A 54 16.11 12.24 1.12
C LEU A 54 16.46 11.58 -0.22
N PHE A 55 15.44 11.13 -0.95
CA PHE A 55 15.63 10.56 -2.27
C PHE A 55 16.39 11.52 -3.21
N ALA A 56 16.03 12.80 -3.26
CA ALA A 56 16.66 13.78 -4.13
C ALA A 56 18.17 13.96 -3.83
N LYS A 57 18.59 13.80 -2.56
CA LYS A 57 20.01 13.88 -2.17
C LYS A 57 20.82 12.70 -2.69
N ILE A 58 20.24 11.49 -2.72
CA ILE A 58 20.94 10.26 -3.12
C ILE A 58 20.76 9.95 -4.59
N ALA A 59 19.66 10.37 -5.20
CA ALA A 59 19.31 10.03 -6.59
C ALA A 59 20.20 10.67 -7.64
N GLY A 60 20.94 11.75 -7.31
CA GLY A 60 21.82 12.43 -8.25
C GLY A 60 22.81 11.48 -8.97
N ASN A 61 23.31 10.49 -8.25
CA ASN A 61 24.23 9.47 -8.81
C ASN A 61 23.54 8.42 -9.70
N TYR A 62 22.21 8.36 -9.68
CA TYR A 62 21.39 7.33 -10.34
C TYR A 62 20.34 7.94 -11.28
N ALA A 63 20.39 9.24 -11.55
CA ALA A 63 19.37 9.95 -12.33
C ALA A 63 19.07 9.32 -13.68
N GLY A 64 20.10 8.79 -14.37
CA GLY A 64 19.95 8.09 -15.65
C GLY A 64 19.27 6.72 -15.58
N SER A 65 19.07 6.18 -14.39
CA SER A 65 18.41 4.88 -14.18
C SER A 65 16.88 4.99 -14.14
N PHE A 66 16.34 6.22 -14.05
CA PHE A 66 14.91 6.46 -13.95
C PHE A 66 14.34 7.06 -15.25
N ARG A 67 13.20 6.55 -15.72
CA ARG A 67 12.47 7.15 -16.84
C ARG A 67 11.78 8.45 -16.46
N GLY A 68 11.46 8.62 -15.17
CA GLY A 68 10.87 9.83 -14.62
C GLY A 68 10.92 9.82 -13.11
N VAL A 69 11.03 10.99 -12.51
CA VAL A 69 10.98 11.21 -11.07
C VAL A 69 9.94 12.27 -10.81
N TYR A 70 8.95 11.94 -10.00
CA TYR A 70 7.82 12.83 -9.72
C TYR A 70 7.69 13.02 -8.22
N ARG A 71 7.62 14.28 -7.79
CA ARG A 71 7.30 14.61 -6.40
C ARG A 71 5.80 14.48 -6.20
N ILE A 72 5.41 13.65 -5.24
CA ILE A 72 4.01 13.48 -4.82
C ILE A 72 3.88 13.75 -3.33
N THR A 73 2.67 14.01 -2.87
CA THR A 73 2.36 14.15 -1.45
C THR A 73 1.87 12.81 -0.89
N THR A 74 2.17 12.57 0.40
CA THR A 74 1.49 11.53 1.16
C THR A 74 0.15 12.02 1.69
N VAL A 75 -0.50 11.26 2.55
CA VAL A 75 -1.77 11.62 3.22
C VAL A 75 -1.54 12.45 4.47
N PHE A 76 -2.61 12.99 5.03
CA PHE A 76 -2.60 13.61 6.36
C PHE A 76 -3.62 12.91 7.26
N PRO A 77 -3.23 12.53 8.48
CA PRO A 77 -1.86 12.44 9.03
C PRO A 77 -0.97 11.45 8.26
N ALA A 78 0.33 11.78 8.14
CA ALA A 78 1.33 10.97 7.44
C ALA A 78 1.82 9.81 8.31
N THR A 79 0.94 8.85 8.59
CA THR A 79 1.26 7.63 9.32
C THR A 79 1.30 6.43 8.39
N THR A 80 2.10 5.43 8.71
CA THR A 80 2.21 4.18 7.94
C THR A 80 0.85 3.54 7.73
N ALA A 81 0.02 3.45 8.77
CA ALA A 81 -1.31 2.84 8.67
C ALA A 81 -2.22 3.56 7.66
N SER A 82 -2.32 4.90 7.74
CA SER A 82 -3.14 5.70 6.83
C SER A 82 -2.59 5.65 5.39
N THR A 83 -1.26 5.72 5.24
CA THR A 83 -0.59 5.71 3.93
C THR A 83 -0.74 4.37 3.23
N LEU A 84 -0.51 3.25 3.93
CA LEU A 84 -0.67 1.90 3.37
C LEU A 84 -2.12 1.62 3.00
N THR A 85 -3.09 2.06 3.83
CA THR A 85 -4.50 1.91 3.51
C THR A 85 -4.89 2.71 2.27
N THR A 86 -4.41 3.95 2.16
CA THR A 86 -4.61 4.77 0.96
C THR A 86 -4.00 4.10 -0.29
N LEU A 87 -2.77 3.58 -0.19
CA LEU A 87 -2.09 2.92 -1.31
C LEU A 87 -2.78 1.61 -1.72
N SER A 88 -3.37 0.90 -0.76
CA SER A 88 -4.12 -0.33 -1.04
C SER A 88 -5.50 -0.06 -1.66
N THR A 89 -6.18 1.01 -1.25
CA THR A 89 -7.58 1.26 -1.62
C THR A 89 -7.76 2.30 -2.73
N GLY A 90 -6.83 3.24 -2.89
CA GLY A 90 -6.98 4.43 -3.73
C GLY A 90 -7.87 5.51 -3.12
N LEU A 91 -8.31 5.32 -1.87
CA LEU A 91 -9.17 6.23 -1.12
C LEU A 91 -8.33 7.15 -0.21
N THR A 92 -8.92 8.26 0.21
CA THR A 92 -8.31 9.15 1.20
C THR A 92 -8.58 8.66 2.64
N PRO A 93 -7.83 9.11 3.66
CA PRO A 93 -8.06 8.73 5.06
C PRO A 93 -9.49 8.95 5.55
N CYS A 94 -10.14 10.02 5.12
CA CYS A 94 -11.54 10.28 5.45
C CYS A 94 -12.52 9.26 4.82
N GLN A 95 -12.15 8.69 3.68
CA GLN A 95 -12.99 7.72 2.97
C GLN A 95 -12.81 6.30 3.47
N HIS A 96 -11.57 5.89 3.80
CA HIS A 96 -11.30 4.52 4.26
C HIS A 96 -11.31 4.38 5.79
N GLY A 97 -11.38 5.48 6.56
CA GLY A 97 -11.54 5.47 8.00
C GLY A 97 -10.30 5.19 8.85
N VAL A 98 -9.16 4.80 8.26
CA VAL A 98 -7.89 4.62 8.98
C VAL A 98 -7.15 5.96 9.00
N VAL A 99 -7.43 6.76 10.04
CA VAL A 99 -7.01 8.17 10.10
C VAL A 99 -5.70 8.40 10.82
N ALA A 100 -5.18 7.41 11.55
CA ALA A 100 -3.93 7.56 12.32
C ALA A 100 -3.33 6.18 12.63
N TRP A 101 -2.15 6.16 13.27
CA TRP A 101 -1.59 4.95 13.86
C TRP A 101 -2.49 4.41 14.96
N SER A 102 -2.97 5.29 15.85
CA SER A 102 -3.93 4.92 16.90
C SER A 102 -5.12 5.87 16.87
N PHE A 103 -6.31 5.32 17.03
CA PHE A 103 -7.55 6.08 17.10
C PHE A 103 -8.62 5.31 17.89
N TYR A 104 -9.63 6.04 18.37
CA TYR A 104 -10.75 5.42 19.07
C TYR A 104 -11.66 4.72 18.06
N LEU A 105 -11.81 3.42 18.23
CA LEU A 105 -12.76 2.59 17.46
C LEU A 105 -14.02 2.41 18.29
N LYS A 106 -15.10 3.06 17.87
CA LYS A 106 -16.38 3.08 18.59
C LYS A 106 -16.95 1.67 18.79
N GLU A 107 -16.85 0.83 17.78
CA GLU A 107 -17.37 -0.55 17.77
C GLU A 107 -16.67 -1.44 18.80
N ALA A 108 -15.39 -1.16 19.07
CA ALA A 108 -14.62 -1.86 20.09
C ALA A 108 -14.65 -1.16 21.45
N GLY A 109 -15.16 0.08 21.54
CA GLY A 109 -15.16 0.88 22.75
C GLY A 109 -13.76 1.22 23.27
N ALA A 110 -12.74 1.20 22.41
CA ALA A 110 -11.34 1.30 22.81
C ALA A 110 -10.48 2.11 21.80
N VAL A 111 -9.38 2.66 22.29
CA VAL A 111 -8.31 3.14 21.42
C VAL A 111 -7.53 1.93 20.90
N ILE A 112 -7.38 1.84 19.59
CA ILE A 112 -6.70 0.74 18.91
C ILE A 112 -5.37 1.18 18.30
N ASP A 113 -4.44 0.23 18.21
CA ASP A 113 -3.30 0.28 17.28
C ASP A 113 -3.77 -0.22 15.92
N ALA A 114 -3.74 0.66 14.93
CA ALA A 114 -4.23 0.35 13.59
C ALA A 114 -3.37 -0.70 12.86
N LEU A 115 -2.04 -0.69 13.06
CA LEU A 115 -1.15 -1.67 12.42
C LEU A 115 -1.30 -3.06 13.02
N ALA A 116 -1.47 -3.12 14.35
CA ALA A 116 -1.65 -4.38 15.06
C ALA A 116 -3.09 -4.90 14.98
N MET A 117 -4.08 -4.05 14.67
CA MET A 117 -5.50 -4.36 14.79
C MET A 117 -5.85 -4.93 16.16
N SER A 118 -5.45 -4.20 17.19
CA SER A 118 -5.65 -4.57 18.60
C SER A 118 -5.95 -3.32 19.44
N PRO A 119 -6.59 -3.45 20.61
CA PRO A 119 -6.54 -2.40 21.61
C PRO A 119 -5.09 -2.01 21.91
N MET A 120 -4.86 -0.73 22.27
CA MET A 120 -3.52 -0.26 22.66
C MET A 120 -2.91 -1.18 23.71
N LEU A 121 -1.64 -1.58 23.54
CA LEU A 121 -0.92 -2.53 24.37
C LEU A 121 -1.46 -3.98 24.31
N GLY A 122 -2.42 -4.26 23.44
CA GLY A 122 -2.91 -5.61 23.17
C GLY A 122 -2.00 -6.38 22.21
N GLU A 123 -2.20 -7.69 22.14
CA GLU A 123 -1.48 -8.52 21.18
C GLU A 123 -1.96 -8.25 19.75
N ARG A 124 -1.06 -8.40 18.78
CA ARG A 124 -1.40 -8.29 17.35
C ARG A 124 -2.57 -9.19 16.99
N ASP A 125 -3.45 -8.71 16.11
CA ASP A 125 -4.70 -9.37 15.72
C ASP A 125 -5.76 -9.46 16.84
N GLY A 126 -5.62 -8.72 17.94
CA GLY A 126 -6.53 -8.79 19.10
C GLY A 126 -8.00 -8.56 18.76
N LEU A 127 -8.31 -7.64 17.84
CA LEU A 127 -9.69 -7.43 17.36
C LEU A 127 -10.21 -8.64 16.58
N ASN A 128 -9.40 -9.20 15.69
CA ASN A 128 -9.77 -10.39 14.92
C ASN A 128 -9.98 -11.60 15.84
N ASN A 129 -9.10 -11.78 16.82
CA ASN A 129 -9.19 -12.87 17.80
C ASN A 129 -10.41 -12.71 18.72
N ALA A 130 -10.86 -11.48 18.95
CA ALA A 130 -12.09 -11.17 19.67
C ALA A 130 -13.37 -11.31 18.81
N GLY A 131 -13.24 -11.71 17.55
CA GLY A 131 -14.36 -11.97 16.65
C GLY A 131 -14.88 -10.77 15.88
N TYR A 132 -14.16 -9.63 15.88
CA TYR A 132 -14.55 -8.50 15.04
C TYR A 132 -14.29 -8.80 13.54
N ASP A 133 -15.28 -8.51 12.70
CA ASP A 133 -15.10 -8.53 11.25
C ASP A 133 -14.38 -7.24 10.82
N LEU A 134 -13.07 -7.35 10.65
CA LEU A 134 -12.23 -6.21 10.26
C LEU A 134 -12.61 -5.64 8.90
N LYS A 135 -13.10 -6.45 7.96
CA LYS A 135 -13.53 -5.96 6.64
C LYS A 135 -14.80 -5.13 6.75
N ALA A 136 -15.72 -5.52 7.59
CA ALA A 136 -16.95 -4.75 7.86
C ALA A 136 -16.65 -3.44 8.60
N LEU A 137 -15.69 -3.45 9.54
CA LEU A 137 -15.29 -2.26 10.30
C LEU A 137 -14.65 -1.17 9.42
N PHE A 138 -13.84 -1.56 8.45
CA PHE A 138 -13.09 -0.64 7.60
C PHE A 138 -13.56 -0.62 6.15
N ASN A 139 -14.68 -1.16 5.82
CA ASN A 139 -15.41 -1.22 4.54
C ASN A 139 -14.70 -0.54 3.33
N ALA A 140 -13.43 -0.82 3.17
CA ALA A 140 -12.57 -0.22 2.17
C ALA A 140 -12.11 -1.30 1.17
N PRO A 141 -12.78 -1.43 0.01
CA PRO A 141 -12.37 -2.40 -1.00
C PRO A 141 -10.95 -2.11 -1.47
N THR A 142 -10.11 -3.14 -1.56
CA THR A 142 -8.73 -2.96 -2.01
C THR A 142 -8.62 -2.98 -3.54
N ALA A 143 -7.62 -2.30 -4.08
CA ALA A 143 -7.27 -2.40 -5.50
C ALA A 143 -6.81 -3.83 -5.85
N PHE A 144 -6.18 -4.54 -4.90
CA PHE A 144 -5.77 -5.93 -5.09
C PHE A 144 -6.96 -6.86 -5.31
N ALA A 145 -8.03 -6.70 -4.53
CA ALA A 145 -9.25 -7.50 -4.69
C ALA A 145 -9.93 -7.24 -6.04
N ASP A 146 -9.97 -5.98 -6.49
CA ASP A 146 -10.57 -5.65 -7.79
C ASP A 146 -9.74 -6.21 -8.94
N LEU A 147 -8.42 -6.04 -8.89
CA LEU A 147 -7.50 -6.58 -9.88
C LEU A 147 -7.58 -8.11 -9.94
N SER A 148 -7.59 -8.77 -8.78
CA SER A 148 -7.71 -10.24 -8.71
C SER A 148 -9.02 -10.74 -9.33
N ARG A 149 -10.15 -10.08 -9.03
CA ARG A 149 -11.46 -10.40 -9.66
C ARG A 149 -11.47 -10.18 -11.16
N ALA A 150 -10.66 -9.26 -11.65
CA ALA A 150 -10.49 -9.01 -13.09
C ALA A 150 -9.47 -9.95 -13.77
N GLY A 151 -8.98 -10.96 -13.07
CA GLY A 151 -8.05 -11.95 -13.61
C GLY A 151 -6.57 -11.49 -13.65
N VAL A 152 -6.24 -10.38 -12.97
CA VAL A 152 -4.85 -9.96 -12.78
C VAL A 152 -4.27 -10.71 -11.58
N LYS A 153 -3.16 -11.42 -11.76
CA LYS A 153 -2.46 -12.06 -10.65
C LYS A 153 -1.90 -11.01 -9.71
N THR A 154 -2.38 -10.96 -8.47
CA THR A 154 -1.93 -10.00 -7.46
C THR A 154 -1.08 -10.69 -6.40
N LEU A 155 0.10 -10.13 -6.14
CA LEU A 155 1.13 -10.66 -5.24
C LEU A 155 1.55 -9.55 -4.28
N ALA A 156 1.69 -9.87 -2.98
CA ALA A 156 2.20 -8.93 -1.98
C ALA A 156 3.37 -9.56 -1.22
N PHE A 157 4.51 -8.88 -1.24
CA PHE A 157 5.72 -9.29 -0.53
C PHE A 157 5.92 -8.40 0.68
N LEU A 158 5.89 -8.98 1.87
CA LEU A 158 5.95 -8.29 3.15
C LEU A 158 7.15 -8.78 3.97
N PRO A 159 7.78 -7.91 4.78
CA PRO A 159 8.75 -8.38 5.78
C PRO A 159 8.11 -9.42 6.70
N ARG A 160 8.87 -10.44 7.06
CA ARG A 160 8.41 -11.48 8.00
C ARG A 160 7.86 -10.85 9.27
N GLY A 161 6.70 -11.32 9.72
CA GLY A 161 5.99 -10.83 10.90
C GLY A 161 5.03 -9.68 10.64
N LEU A 162 4.95 -9.15 9.42
CA LEU A 162 3.97 -8.13 9.03
C LEU A 162 2.73 -8.71 8.33
N ASN A 163 2.65 -10.02 8.14
CA ASN A 163 1.48 -10.71 7.60
C ASN A 163 0.44 -10.97 8.70
N GLY A 164 -0.14 -9.90 9.26
CA GLY A 164 -1.13 -9.89 10.35
C GLY A 164 -1.59 -8.48 10.62
N GLY A 165 -2.49 -8.28 11.57
CA GLY A 165 -3.07 -6.98 11.85
C GLY A 165 -3.77 -6.40 10.61
N ILE A 166 -3.50 -5.14 10.31
CA ILE A 166 -4.10 -4.43 9.15
C ILE A 166 -3.79 -5.11 7.80
N SER A 167 -2.67 -5.83 7.68
CA SER A 167 -2.28 -6.50 6.43
C SER A 167 -3.33 -7.52 5.96
N ARG A 168 -4.11 -8.09 6.87
CA ARG A 168 -5.23 -9.00 6.55
C ARG A 168 -6.31 -8.33 5.70
N ILE A 169 -6.42 -7.00 5.81
CA ILE A 169 -7.41 -6.22 5.05
C ILE A 169 -6.74 -5.61 3.82
N LEU A 170 -5.54 -5.03 3.99
CA LEU A 170 -4.89 -4.24 2.94
C LEU A 170 -4.55 -5.06 1.71
N TYR A 171 -4.20 -6.33 1.88
CA TYR A 171 -3.79 -7.21 0.78
C TYR A 171 -4.85 -8.25 0.42
N ASP A 172 -6.11 -7.98 0.76
CA ASP A 172 -7.23 -8.82 0.34
C ASP A 172 -7.25 -8.95 -1.19
N GLY A 173 -7.35 -10.19 -1.67
CA GLY A 173 -7.24 -10.54 -3.09
C GLY A 173 -5.81 -10.78 -3.59
N ALA A 174 -4.77 -10.46 -2.83
CA ALA A 174 -3.39 -10.78 -3.18
C ALA A 174 -2.92 -12.09 -2.51
N GLU A 175 -2.06 -12.81 -3.20
CA GLU A 175 -1.26 -13.87 -2.60
C GLU A 175 -0.08 -13.24 -1.84
N VAL A 176 -0.01 -13.48 -0.53
CA VAL A 176 0.96 -12.84 0.36
C VAL A 176 2.16 -13.74 0.60
N PHE A 177 3.34 -13.17 0.46
CA PHE A 177 4.64 -13.82 0.67
C PHE A 177 5.43 -13.07 1.73
N ASP A 178 5.83 -13.78 2.78
CA ASP A 178 6.77 -13.25 3.76
C ASP A 178 8.20 -13.35 3.24
N TYR A 179 8.99 -12.30 3.44
CA TYR A 179 10.40 -12.32 3.08
C TYR A 179 11.28 -11.92 4.29
N VAL A 180 12.55 -12.33 4.25
CA VAL A 180 13.60 -11.92 5.20
C VAL A 180 14.59 -10.96 4.52
N SER A 181 14.95 -11.26 3.28
CA SER A 181 15.87 -10.45 2.49
C SER A 181 15.11 -9.72 1.36
N HIS A 182 15.40 -8.43 1.19
CA HIS A 182 14.87 -7.64 0.07
C HIS A 182 15.21 -8.26 -1.28
N TYR A 183 16.40 -8.87 -1.40
CA TYR A 183 16.85 -9.57 -2.61
C TYR A 183 15.93 -10.75 -2.93
N ASP A 184 15.54 -11.53 -1.91
CA ASP A 184 14.60 -12.64 -2.10
C ASP A 184 13.23 -12.14 -2.57
N ALA A 185 12.74 -11.06 -1.98
CA ALA A 185 11.47 -10.45 -2.38
C ALA A 185 11.52 -10.01 -3.85
N LEU A 186 12.56 -9.28 -4.25
CA LEU A 186 12.72 -8.76 -5.62
C LEU A 186 12.89 -9.89 -6.65
N ILE A 187 13.71 -10.90 -6.35
CA ILE A 187 13.95 -12.05 -7.23
C ILE A 187 12.66 -12.87 -7.41
N ASN A 188 11.98 -13.19 -6.31
CA ASN A 188 10.74 -13.97 -6.35
C ASN A 188 9.61 -13.20 -7.04
N ALA A 189 9.45 -11.90 -6.76
CA ALA A 189 8.49 -11.06 -7.46
C ALA A 189 8.76 -11.06 -8.97
N GLY A 190 10.01 -10.86 -9.39
CA GLY A 190 10.39 -10.88 -10.79
C GLY A 190 10.15 -12.25 -11.45
N ARG A 191 10.38 -13.36 -10.73
CA ARG A 191 10.10 -14.72 -11.21
C ARG A 191 8.59 -14.93 -11.41
N LEU A 192 7.78 -14.60 -10.41
CA LEU A 192 6.33 -14.79 -10.45
C LEU A 192 5.66 -13.86 -11.48
N LEU A 193 6.13 -12.62 -11.63
CA LEU A 193 5.67 -11.74 -12.70
C LEU A 193 5.89 -12.33 -14.10
N ARG A 194 7.03 -12.99 -14.33
CA ARG A 194 7.31 -13.63 -15.64
C ARG A 194 6.44 -14.85 -15.94
N GLN A 195 5.91 -15.51 -14.92
CA GLN A 195 5.03 -16.69 -15.04
C GLN A 195 3.57 -16.34 -15.37
N ASN A 196 3.20 -15.06 -15.35
CA ASN A 196 1.84 -14.61 -15.57
C ASN A 196 1.79 -13.57 -16.69
N ASP A 197 0.76 -13.59 -17.52
CA ASP A 197 0.58 -12.62 -18.61
C ASP A 197 0.13 -11.25 -18.09
N SER A 198 -0.61 -11.22 -16.99
CA SER A 198 -1.12 -10.02 -16.36
C SER A 198 -0.95 -10.16 -14.85
N ALA A 199 -0.07 -9.34 -14.26
CA ALA A 199 0.25 -9.44 -12.84
C ALA A 199 0.71 -8.11 -12.22
N LEU A 200 0.36 -7.91 -10.95
CA LEU A 200 0.87 -6.85 -10.09
C LEU A 200 1.58 -7.49 -8.89
N ALA A 201 2.86 -7.21 -8.72
CA ALA A 201 3.61 -7.53 -7.51
C ALA A 201 3.84 -6.26 -6.70
N TYR A 202 3.27 -6.19 -5.50
CA TYR A 202 3.55 -5.17 -4.51
C TYR A 202 4.65 -5.66 -3.58
N ILE A 203 5.67 -4.83 -3.36
CA ILE A 203 6.81 -5.15 -2.49
C ILE A 203 6.95 -4.02 -1.48
N TYR A 204 6.69 -4.31 -0.22
CA TYR A 204 6.81 -3.35 0.88
C TYR A 204 8.15 -3.50 1.58
N ILE A 205 8.94 -2.44 1.61
CA ILE A 205 10.27 -2.40 2.25
C ILE A 205 10.24 -1.34 3.35
N SER A 206 10.34 -1.77 4.61
CA SER A 206 10.25 -0.93 5.82
C SER A 206 11.61 -0.55 6.41
N THR A 207 12.71 -1.03 5.85
CA THR A 207 14.04 -0.94 6.49
C THR A 207 14.51 0.49 6.72
N ILE A 208 14.14 1.43 5.84
CA ILE A 208 14.58 2.84 5.96
C ILE A 208 13.85 3.54 7.12
N ASP A 209 12.58 3.19 7.35
CA ASP A 209 11.78 3.74 8.46
C ASP A 209 12.18 3.17 9.83
N SER A 210 12.89 2.05 9.84
CA SER A 210 13.26 1.32 11.06
C SER A 210 14.65 1.71 11.61
N VAL A 211 15.32 2.74 11.05
CA VAL A 211 16.69 3.18 11.42
C VAL A 211 16.65 4.41 12.31
#